data_9c70b11f83b0356e6b8e63d53697b421
#
_entry.id   9c70b11f83b0356e6b8e63d53697b421
#
_cell.length_a   1.000
_cell.length_b   1.000
_cell.length_c   1.000
_cell.angle_alpha   90.00
_cell.angle_beta   90.00
_cell.angle_gamma   90.00
#
_symmetry.space_group_name_H-M   'P 1'
#
loop_
_entity.id
_entity.type
_entity.pdbx_description
1 polymer ?
#
loop_
_entity_poly.entity_id
_entity_poly.type
_entity_poly.pdbx_seq_one_letter_code
_entity_poly.pdbx_strand_id
1 'polypeptide(L)'
;MRFSSIFKIIILNIFISKMAHAAVCEERYPADSEECQYVQELEQKAEQGDESAQFSLGSWYAEGRYVKPDYKLAIKWLEKAGKQGSDFSYFILGYHYNYGENFPLSRQKALEWYRKAAELGDSSTQEILGDAYMYGDGFPQNTQLALEWYRKAASPTNDAGVVRGQGSASSAQFKLGVMYAHGQGVPQDYQQTAILMRKAAENMYYPAQLYLGVAYFYGEGVPQDYRQAVYWLNEGIPGSYTPGHIPLNALYDKAHPADRVHSQTWYRKTAQRVMAKVQYNFGVWYYNGYHLLKDHNLALEWYRRAAAQGLAEAQDAIGVMFMQGEGVSQDYQQALAWYRKAARQGLAAAQTHLGIMSAFGRGVAQSDRQAIAWYRKAAKQDFAKAQYQLGVAYSTGRGVPENSRNALKWYLKAAEQGFTPAQSALGEIYAHGRQGVPKDNKQAYIWYYMASMYTEKSKDDCSALIAERNRLKGTLTPDQLSETYAAFNLIWRKIDQSKEAKKIARKKY
;
A
#
# COMPACT_ATOMS: atom_id res chain seq x y z
N MET A 1 31.96 58.61 25.36
CA MET A 1 30.70 58.06 25.91
C MET A 1 29.83 57.23 24.92
N ARG A 2 30.36 56.76 23.78
CA ARG A 2 29.53 55.98 22.80
C ARG A 2 29.82 54.46 22.81
N PHE A 3 30.87 53.99 23.46
CA PHE A 3 31.22 52.55 23.56
C PHE A 3 30.36 51.78 24.60
N SER A 4 29.87 52.45 25.64
CA SER A 4 29.07 51.84 26.70
C SER A 4 27.63 51.39 26.24
N SER A 5 27.06 52.09 25.28
CA SER A 5 25.71 51.79 24.78
C SER A 5 25.65 50.57 23.87
N ILE A 6 26.65 50.42 23.00
CA ILE A 6 26.75 49.24 22.09
C ILE A 6 26.99 47.97 22.89
N PHE A 7 27.86 48.05 23.91
CA PHE A 7 28.16 46.88 24.77
C PHE A 7 26.97 46.46 25.62
N LYS A 8 26.15 47.44 26.10
CA LYS A 8 24.86 47.15 26.79
C LYS A 8 23.83 46.55 25.87
N ILE A 9 23.73 46.98 24.61
CA ILE A 9 22.81 46.39 23.62
C ILE A 9 23.25 44.98 23.24
N ILE A 10 24.52 44.72 23.11
CA ILE A 10 25.06 43.37 22.84
C ILE A 10 24.79 42.44 24.03
N ILE A 11 25.06 42.89 25.27
CA ILE A 11 24.79 42.11 26.49
C ILE A 11 23.26 41.89 26.64
N LEU A 12 22.42 42.90 26.38
CA LEU A 12 20.99 42.79 26.47
C LEU A 12 20.43 41.81 25.40
N ASN A 13 20.99 41.85 24.16
CA ASN A 13 20.59 40.89 23.13
C ASN A 13 21.09 39.48 23.45
N ILE A 14 22.27 39.29 24.04
CA ILE A 14 22.71 37.98 24.52
C ILE A 14 21.86 37.50 25.69
N PHE A 15 21.43 38.38 26.59
CA PHE A 15 20.57 38.03 27.72
C PHE A 15 19.12 37.72 27.27
N ILE A 16 18.55 38.48 26.32
CA ILE A 16 17.24 38.22 25.72
C ILE A 16 17.29 36.93 24.90
N SER A 17 18.37 36.67 24.16
CA SER A 17 18.58 35.41 23.45
C SER A 17 18.64 34.23 24.43
N LYS A 18 19.43 34.33 25.51
CA LYS A 18 19.50 33.28 26.52
C LYS A 18 18.16 33.05 27.25
N MET A 19 17.39 34.10 27.56
CA MET A 19 16.06 33.96 28.16
C MET A 19 15.04 33.33 27.19
N ALA A 20 15.09 33.65 25.90
CA ALA A 20 14.23 33.06 24.90
C ALA A 20 14.57 31.57 24.68
N HIS A 21 15.83 31.18 24.79
CA HIS A 21 16.29 29.79 24.61
C HIS A 21 15.98 28.92 25.84
N ALA A 22 16.05 29.47 27.05
CA ALA A 22 15.63 28.77 28.26
C ALA A 22 14.13 28.40 28.23
N ALA A 23 13.28 29.25 27.68
CA ALA A 23 11.83 29.03 27.65
C ALA A 23 11.38 27.85 26.75
N VAL A 24 12.21 27.40 25.80
CA VAL A 24 11.82 26.40 24.79
C VAL A 24 11.81 24.98 25.35
N CYS A 25 12.72 24.64 26.26
CA CYS A 25 12.76 23.31 26.87
C CYS A 25 12.08 23.25 28.24
N GLU A 26 11.98 24.39 28.95
CA GLU A 26 11.38 24.48 30.29
C GLU A 26 9.89 24.11 30.34
N GLU A 27 9.16 24.19 29.23
CA GLU A 27 7.78 23.69 29.14
C GLU A 27 7.68 22.16 29.22
N ARG A 28 8.77 21.41 28.94
CA ARG A 28 8.73 19.94 28.86
C ARG A 28 9.69 19.26 29.83
N TYR A 29 10.81 19.89 30.17
CA TYR A 29 11.84 19.37 31.06
C TYR A 29 12.28 20.44 32.06
N PRO A 30 12.73 20.07 33.29
CA PRO A 30 13.36 21.03 34.21
C PRO A 30 14.57 21.73 33.55
N ALA A 31 14.75 23.00 33.84
CA ALA A 31 15.81 23.81 33.21
C ALA A 31 17.23 23.28 33.42
N ASP A 32 17.44 22.53 34.50
CA ASP A 32 18.70 21.90 34.90
C ASP A 32 18.84 20.45 34.47
N SER A 33 17.86 19.90 33.75
CA SER A 33 17.93 18.53 33.23
C SER A 33 18.98 18.37 32.11
N GLU A 34 19.52 17.17 31.97
CA GLU A 34 20.49 16.85 30.89
C GLU A 34 19.85 17.07 29.50
N GLU A 35 18.54 16.78 29.35
CA GLU A 35 17.81 16.97 28.12
C GLU A 35 17.71 18.45 27.74
N CYS A 36 17.47 19.34 28.73
CA CYS A 36 17.37 20.77 28.46
C CYS A 36 18.75 21.36 28.11
N GLN A 37 19.79 20.94 28.80
CA GLN A 37 21.16 21.34 28.49
C GLN A 37 21.57 20.89 27.07
N TYR A 38 21.19 19.68 26.69
CA TYR A 38 21.47 19.16 25.35
C TYR A 38 20.76 19.96 24.24
N VAL A 39 19.48 20.34 24.47
CA VAL A 39 18.74 21.20 23.52
C VAL A 39 19.44 22.56 23.38
N GLN A 40 19.85 23.18 24.49
CA GLN A 40 20.54 24.49 24.48
C GLN A 40 21.88 24.44 23.75
N GLU A 41 22.68 23.39 23.98
CA GLU A 41 23.93 23.18 23.24
C GLU A 41 23.71 23.00 21.74
N LEU A 42 22.65 22.25 21.38
CA LEU A 42 22.31 22.02 19.99
C LEU A 42 21.84 23.33 19.31
N GLU A 43 21.02 24.13 20.01
CA GLU A 43 20.62 25.46 19.50
C GLU A 43 21.80 26.36 19.28
N GLN A 44 22.77 26.40 20.20
CA GLN A 44 23.97 27.19 20.08
C GLN A 44 24.79 26.77 18.85
N LYS A 45 24.99 25.48 18.63
CA LYS A 45 25.68 24.94 17.44
C LYS A 45 24.94 25.27 16.15
N ALA A 46 23.60 25.13 16.14
CA ALA A 46 22.76 25.46 15.01
C ALA A 46 22.83 26.96 14.63
N GLU A 47 22.88 27.84 15.64
CA GLU A 47 23.06 29.28 15.43
C GLU A 47 24.47 29.64 14.90
N GLN A 48 25.50 28.87 15.28
CA GLN A 48 26.84 28.99 14.74
C GLN A 48 26.99 28.46 13.31
N GLY A 49 25.94 27.86 12.76
CA GLY A 49 25.90 27.41 11.38
C GLY A 49 26.19 25.93 11.18
N ASP A 50 26.29 25.12 12.27
CA ASP A 50 26.47 23.67 12.14
C ASP A 50 25.26 23.03 11.46
N GLU A 51 25.49 22.40 10.30
CA GLU A 51 24.46 21.80 9.48
C GLU A 51 23.72 20.68 10.21
N SER A 52 24.46 19.79 10.86
CA SER A 52 23.90 18.66 11.60
C SER A 52 23.03 19.09 12.79
N ALA A 53 23.47 20.16 13.48
CA ALA A 53 22.69 20.76 14.58
C ALA A 53 21.40 21.43 14.04
N GLN A 54 21.48 22.15 12.92
CA GLN A 54 20.32 22.76 12.25
C GLN A 54 19.32 21.68 11.81
N PHE A 55 19.80 20.59 11.21
CA PHE A 55 18.95 19.46 10.81
C PHE A 55 18.27 18.83 12.02
N SER A 56 19.05 18.50 13.08
CA SER A 56 18.53 17.84 14.28
C SER A 56 17.48 18.71 14.98
N LEU A 57 17.77 19.98 15.18
CA LEU A 57 16.87 20.93 15.82
C LEU A 57 15.58 21.14 15.01
N GLY A 58 15.71 21.27 13.69
CA GLY A 58 14.56 21.39 12.79
C GLY A 58 13.67 20.15 12.82
N SER A 59 14.25 18.94 12.83
CA SER A 59 13.53 17.68 12.95
C SER A 59 12.79 17.57 14.29
N TRP A 60 13.41 18.00 15.39
CA TRP A 60 12.79 17.99 16.69
C TRP A 60 11.57 18.92 16.79
N TYR A 61 11.68 20.13 16.21
CA TYR A 61 10.53 21.03 16.11
C TYR A 61 9.40 20.46 15.23
N ALA A 62 9.74 19.71 14.19
CA ALA A 62 8.77 19.07 13.31
C ALA A 62 8.03 17.92 14.01
N GLU A 63 8.74 17.06 14.73
CA GLU A 63 8.22 15.86 15.39
C GLU A 63 7.67 16.14 16.81
N GLY A 64 8.09 17.23 17.42
CA GLY A 64 7.83 17.49 18.85
C GLY A 64 8.67 16.60 19.77
N ARG A 65 9.90 16.22 19.34
CA ARG A 65 10.82 15.44 20.13
C ARG A 65 11.70 16.40 20.95
N TYR A 66 11.84 16.25 22.22
CA TYR A 66 12.57 17.10 23.14
C TYR A 66 12.09 18.55 23.25
N VAL A 67 11.42 19.10 22.24
CA VAL A 67 10.86 20.44 22.19
C VAL A 67 9.38 20.39 21.83
N LYS A 68 8.63 21.46 22.11
CA LYS A 68 7.24 21.59 21.67
C LYS A 68 7.21 21.71 20.15
N PRO A 69 6.30 21.01 19.44
CA PRO A 69 6.20 21.11 17.99
C PRO A 69 5.96 22.56 17.55
N ASP A 70 6.79 23.04 16.64
CA ASP A 70 6.61 24.33 15.98
C ASP A 70 7.07 24.25 14.52
N TYR A 71 6.09 24.19 13.61
CA TYR A 71 6.38 24.02 12.20
C TYR A 71 7.14 25.22 11.58
N LYS A 72 7.02 26.44 12.16
CA LYS A 72 7.74 27.62 11.66
C LYS A 72 9.21 27.56 12.00
N LEU A 73 9.52 27.13 13.23
CA LEU A 73 10.89 26.90 13.67
C LEU A 73 11.50 25.69 12.94
N ALA A 74 10.73 24.63 12.72
CA ALA A 74 11.15 23.48 11.92
C ALA A 74 11.54 23.92 10.50
N ILE A 75 10.72 24.72 9.81
CA ILE A 75 11.04 25.26 8.48
C ILE A 75 12.32 26.11 8.53
N LYS A 76 12.44 27.01 9.51
CA LYS A 76 13.63 27.89 9.65
C LYS A 76 14.92 27.09 9.70
N TRP A 77 14.97 26.06 10.52
CA TRP A 77 16.19 25.29 10.76
C TRP A 77 16.47 24.28 9.65
N LEU A 78 15.46 23.53 9.20
CA LEU A 78 15.62 22.58 8.10
C LEU A 78 15.96 23.29 6.78
N GLU A 79 15.42 24.49 6.53
CA GLU A 79 15.78 25.27 5.35
C GLU A 79 17.24 25.78 5.42
N LYS A 80 17.75 26.14 6.59
CA LYS A 80 19.16 26.50 6.77
C LYS A 80 20.08 25.32 6.48
N ALA A 81 19.78 24.14 7.01
CA ALA A 81 20.53 22.92 6.75
C ALA A 81 20.47 22.53 5.26
N GLY A 82 19.29 22.62 4.64
CA GLY A 82 19.10 22.35 3.22
C GLY A 82 19.92 23.30 2.31
N LYS A 83 20.05 24.57 2.67
CA LYS A 83 20.91 25.54 1.95
C LYS A 83 22.40 25.20 2.04
N GLN A 84 22.81 24.41 3.02
CA GLN A 84 24.16 23.88 3.15
C GLN A 84 24.37 22.55 2.40
N GLY A 85 23.33 22.03 1.69
CA GLY A 85 23.41 20.85 0.87
C GLY A 85 22.71 19.61 1.47
N SER A 86 22.02 19.76 2.59
CA SER A 86 21.23 18.67 3.19
C SER A 86 19.94 18.43 2.40
N ASP A 87 19.98 17.50 1.47
CA ASP A 87 18.81 17.05 0.71
C ASP A 87 17.71 16.48 1.62
N PHE A 88 18.13 15.72 2.64
CA PHE A 88 17.23 15.11 3.61
C PHE A 88 16.45 16.13 4.46
N SER A 89 17.01 17.32 4.70
CA SER A 89 16.31 18.41 5.37
C SER A 89 15.08 18.87 4.56
N TYR A 90 15.23 19.01 3.25
CA TYR A 90 14.11 19.36 2.37
C TYR A 90 13.11 18.21 2.22
N PHE A 91 13.58 16.95 2.22
CA PHE A 91 12.71 15.78 2.23
C PHE A 91 11.80 15.78 3.48
N ILE A 92 12.33 16.02 4.67
CA ILE A 92 11.56 16.07 5.93
C ILE A 92 10.47 17.15 5.87
N LEU A 93 10.79 18.33 5.36
CA LEU A 93 9.78 19.38 5.17
C LEU A 93 8.65 18.93 4.22
N GLY A 94 9.01 18.33 3.09
CA GLY A 94 8.06 17.77 2.16
C GLY A 94 7.17 16.69 2.80
N TYR A 95 7.77 15.80 3.58
CA TYR A 95 7.07 14.74 4.31
C TYR A 95 6.01 15.30 5.26
N HIS A 96 6.37 16.23 6.14
CA HIS A 96 5.43 16.81 7.10
C HIS A 96 4.28 17.58 6.43
N TYR A 97 4.55 18.32 5.35
CA TYR A 97 3.47 18.95 4.56
C TYR A 97 2.58 17.94 3.85
N ASN A 98 3.12 16.77 3.48
CA ASN A 98 2.38 15.71 2.78
C ASN A 98 1.43 14.94 3.70
N TYR A 99 1.77 14.76 4.97
CA TYR A 99 0.98 13.98 5.93
C TYR A 99 0.22 14.84 6.93
N GLY A 100 0.56 16.12 7.07
CA GLY A 100 -0.14 17.05 7.95
C GLY A 100 0.15 16.85 9.44
N GLU A 101 1.18 16.08 9.80
CA GLU A 101 1.59 15.89 11.19
C GLU A 101 2.35 17.13 11.69
N ASN A 102 1.76 17.85 12.66
CA ASN A 102 2.25 19.14 13.20
C ASN A 102 2.42 20.27 12.16
N PHE A 103 2.08 20.04 10.91
CA PHE A 103 2.13 20.99 9.78
C PHE A 103 0.77 21.11 9.12
N PRO A 104 0.45 22.26 8.47
CA PRO A 104 -0.73 22.36 7.62
C PRO A 104 -0.60 21.39 6.44
N LEU A 105 -1.57 20.48 6.27
CA LEU A 105 -1.60 19.58 5.13
C LEU A 105 -1.61 20.35 3.81
N SER A 106 -0.62 20.15 2.95
CA SER A 106 -0.53 20.80 1.65
C SER A 106 0.35 20.00 0.68
N ARG A 107 -0.29 19.27 -0.23
CA ARG A 107 0.42 18.52 -1.27
C ARG A 107 1.31 19.40 -2.14
N GLN A 108 0.83 20.58 -2.51
CA GLN A 108 1.60 21.52 -3.32
C GLN A 108 2.89 21.96 -2.61
N LYS A 109 2.81 22.37 -1.34
CA LYS A 109 4.00 22.75 -0.56
C LYS A 109 4.95 21.57 -0.35
N ALA A 110 4.40 20.37 -0.14
CA ALA A 110 5.21 19.16 -0.05
C ALA A 110 6.07 18.98 -1.32
N LEU A 111 5.45 19.12 -2.50
CA LEU A 111 6.16 18.98 -3.77
C LEU A 111 7.18 20.11 -4.04
N GLU A 112 6.92 21.31 -3.56
CA GLU A 112 7.90 22.42 -3.64
C GLU A 112 9.17 22.09 -2.83
N TRP A 113 9.03 21.49 -1.64
CA TRP A 113 10.15 21.06 -0.82
C TRP A 113 10.85 19.81 -1.41
N TYR A 114 10.07 18.83 -1.89
CA TYR A 114 10.64 17.68 -2.58
C TYR A 114 11.42 18.09 -3.83
N ARG A 115 11.02 19.15 -4.54
CA ARG A 115 11.78 19.67 -5.67
C ARG A 115 13.16 20.15 -5.24
N LYS A 116 13.27 20.89 -4.13
CA LYS A 116 14.58 21.35 -3.62
C LYS A 116 15.48 20.16 -3.26
N ALA A 117 14.94 19.11 -2.62
CA ALA A 117 15.70 17.89 -2.33
C ALA A 117 16.14 17.16 -3.62
N ALA A 118 15.24 17.07 -4.61
CA ALA A 118 15.51 16.43 -5.90
C ALA A 118 16.58 17.17 -6.72
N GLU A 119 16.63 18.49 -6.63
CA GLU A 119 17.66 19.32 -7.25
C GLU A 119 19.03 19.10 -6.61
N LEU A 120 19.10 18.72 -5.33
CA LEU A 120 20.33 18.30 -4.62
C LEU A 120 20.72 16.84 -4.92
N GLY A 121 19.92 16.11 -5.71
CA GLY A 121 20.25 14.76 -6.18
C GLY A 121 19.57 13.62 -5.41
N ASP A 122 18.64 13.89 -4.50
CA ASP A 122 17.89 12.82 -3.82
C ASP A 122 16.99 12.05 -4.80
N SER A 123 17.34 10.79 -5.06
CA SER A 123 16.63 9.94 -6.03
C SER A 123 15.20 9.62 -5.62
N SER A 124 14.89 9.61 -4.32
CA SER A 124 13.54 9.33 -3.82
C SER A 124 12.60 10.48 -4.15
N THR A 125 13.04 11.72 -3.93
CA THR A 125 12.25 12.91 -4.28
C THR A 125 12.19 13.14 -5.79
N GLN A 126 13.24 12.79 -6.54
CA GLN A 126 13.20 12.77 -8.02
C GLN A 126 12.12 11.81 -8.53
N GLU A 127 12.01 10.62 -7.95
CA GLU A 127 10.94 9.66 -8.27
C GLU A 127 9.55 10.21 -7.90
N ILE A 128 9.39 10.80 -6.70
CA ILE A 128 8.15 11.43 -6.25
C ILE A 128 7.70 12.55 -7.20
N LEU A 129 8.62 13.38 -7.70
CA LEU A 129 8.32 14.41 -8.69
C LEU A 129 7.93 13.82 -10.04
N GLY A 130 8.61 12.76 -10.46
CA GLY A 130 8.23 11.98 -11.64
C GLY A 130 6.77 11.51 -11.54
N ASP A 131 6.40 10.92 -10.41
CA ASP A 131 5.03 10.49 -10.13
C ASP A 131 4.06 11.68 -10.13
N ALA A 132 4.39 12.77 -9.45
CA ALA A 132 3.54 13.95 -9.35
C ALA A 132 3.22 14.56 -10.73
N TYR A 133 4.22 14.69 -11.62
CA TYR A 133 4.01 15.16 -12.97
C TYR A 133 3.29 14.14 -13.86
N MET A 134 3.54 12.85 -13.65
CA MET A 134 2.88 11.81 -14.42
C MET A 134 1.39 11.75 -14.13
N TYR A 135 0.99 11.95 -12.87
CA TYR A 135 -0.41 11.82 -12.41
C TYR A 135 -1.17 13.14 -12.35
N GLY A 136 -0.49 14.26 -12.45
CA GLY A 136 -1.09 15.58 -12.17
C GLY A 136 -1.43 15.76 -10.69
N ASP A 137 -0.67 15.11 -9.78
CA ASP A 137 -0.88 15.19 -8.34
C ASP A 137 -0.11 16.38 -7.75
N GLY A 138 -0.81 17.47 -7.50
CA GLY A 138 -0.26 18.73 -6.98
C GLY A 138 0.43 19.61 -8.02
N PHE A 139 0.66 19.11 -9.22
CA PHE A 139 1.10 19.86 -10.41
C PHE A 139 0.22 19.50 -11.61
N PRO A 140 0.13 20.35 -12.64
CA PRO A 140 -0.46 19.96 -13.91
C PRO A 140 0.28 18.73 -14.49
N GLN A 141 -0.49 17.76 -15.00
CA GLN A 141 0.10 16.57 -15.62
C GLN A 141 1.05 16.95 -16.76
N ASN A 142 2.26 16.37 -16.73
CA ASN A 142 3.28 16.60 -17.75
C ASN A 142 4.20 15.38 -17.90
N THR A 143 3.93 14.56 -18.88
CA THR A 143 4.66 13.31 -19.13
C THR A 143 6.14 13.56 -19.47
N GLN A 144 6.49 14.67 -20.12
CA GLN A 144 7.89 15.00 -20.45
C GLN A 144 8.69 15.33 -19.19
N LEU A 145 8.13 16.16 -18.29
CA LEU A 145 8.77 16.44 -17.01
C LEU A 145 8.86 15.18 -16.14
N ALA A 146 7.84 14.33 -16.16
CA ALA A 146 7.90 13.05 -15.47
C ALA A 146 9.07 12.19 -15.98
N LEU A 147 9.23 12.09 -17.30
CA LEU A 147 10.32 11.38 -17.96
C LEU A 147 11.71 11.92 -17.55
N GLU A 148 11.86 13.25 -17.51
CA GLU A 148 13.11 13.88 -17.08
C GLU A 148 13.46 13.53 -15.63
N TRP A 149 12.50 13.62 -14.72
CA TRP A 149 12.71 13.28 -13.32
C TRP A 149 12.99 11.79 -13.10
N TYR A 150 12.27 10.88 -13.80
CA TYR A 150 12.59 9.46 -13.73
C TYR A 150 13.96 9.13 -14.30
N ARG A 151 14.44 9.83 -15.36
CA ARG A 151 15.79 9.66 -15.87
C ARG A 151 16.85 10.05 -14.85
N LYS A 152 16.65 11.16 -14.15
CA LYS A 152 17.54 11.60 -13.05
C LYS A 152 17.54 10.54 -11.94
N ALA A 153 16.37 10.13 -11.46
CA ALA A 153 16.22 9.13 -10.42
C ALA A 153 16.81 7.76 -10.79
N ALA A 154 16.69 7.35 -12.05
CA ALA A 154 17.20 6.07 -12.57
C ALA A 154 18.72 6.00 -12.69
N SER A 155 19.42 7.15 -12.65
CA SER A 155 20.88 7.26 -12.76
C SER A 155 21.44 8.06 -11.59
N PRO A 156 21.37 7.57 -10.35
CA PRO A 156 21.73 8.31 -9.14
C PRO A 156 23.26 8.36 -8.98
N THR A 157 23.95 9.07 -9.86
CA THR A 157 25.36 9.41 -9.69
C THR A 157 25.43 10.88 -9.34
N ASN A 158 25.90 11.20 -8.13
CA ASN A 158 26.41 12.54 -7.87
C ASN A 158 27.80 12.68 -8.51
N ASP A 159 28.32 13.91 -8.62
CA ASP A 159 29.67 14.22 -9.15
C ASP A 159 30.80 13.48 -8.40
N ALA A 160 30.51 12.91 -7.24
CA ALA A 160 31.42 12.12 -6.41
C ALA A 160 31.32 10.60 -6.63
N GLY A 161 30.47 10.12 -7.56
CA GLY A 161 30.30 8.67 -7.86
C GLY A 161 29.62 7.85 -6.75
N VAL A 162 29.05 8.50 -5.73
CA VAL A 162 28.36 7.82 -4.63
C VAL A 162 26.92 7.53 -5.03
N VAL A 163 26.56 6.25 -5.10
CA VAL A 163 25.18 5.79 -5.35
C VAL A 163 24.37 5.96 -4.06
N ARG A 164 23.46 6.93 -4.03
CA ARG A 164 22.48 7.09 -2.96
C ARG A 164 21.11 6.59 -3.42
N GLY A 165 20.42 5.82 -2.58
CA GLY A 165 19.03 5.44 -2.84
C GLY A 165 18.84 4.34 -3.91
N GLN A 166 19.60 3.24 -3.85
CA GLN A 166 19.47 2.12 -4.83
C GLN A 166 18.03 1.62 -5.02
N GLY A 167 17.22 1.60 -3.96
CA GLY A 167 15.82 1.18 -4.03
C GLY A 167 14.97 2.09 -4.92
N SER A 168 15.09 3.41 -4.75
CA SER A 168 14.36 4.41 -5.56
C SER A 168 14.88 4.43 -7.00
N ALA A 169 16.19 4.25 -7.21
CA ALA A 169 16.76 4.14 -8.54
C ALA A 169 16.19 2.94 -9.30
N SER A 170 16.06 1.78 -8.65
CA SER A 170 15.49 0.58 -9.26
C SER A 170 14.00 0.74 -9.60
N SER A 171 13.23 1.42 -8.73
CA SER A 171 11.84 1.77 -8.99
C SER A 171 11.71 2.74 -10.18
N ALA A 172 12.54 3.78 -10.22
CA ALA A 172 12.57 4.73 -11.32
C ALA A 172 13.00 4.07 -12.66
N GLN A 173 13.99 3.17 -12.63
CA GLN A 173 14.39 2.36 -13.79
C GLN A 173 13.23 1.51 -14.30
N PHE A 174 12.48 0.88 -13.41
CA PHE A 174 11.30 0.11 -13.75
C PHE A 174 10.21 0.99 -14.38
N LYS A 175 9.85 2.12 -13.77
CA LYS A 175 8.85 3.07 -14.29
C LYS A 175 9.26 3.61 -15.67
N LEU A 176 10.51 4.00 -15.81
CA LEU A 176 11.07 4.45 -17.09
C LEU A 176 11.02 3.35 -18.17
N GLY A 177 11.34 2.11 -17.80
CA GLY A 177 11.21 0.96 -18.67
C GLY A 177 9.78 0.71 -19.13
N VAL A 178 8.80 0.88 -18.23
CA VAL A 178 7.37 0.80 -18.56
C VAL A 178 6.95 1.91 -19.53
N MET A 179 7.48 3.13 -19.37
CA MET A 179 7.22 4.24 -20.31
C MET A 179 7.71 3.90 -21.73
N TYR A 180 8.91 3.32 -21.85
CA TYR A 180 9.40 2.83 -23.14
C TYR A 180 8.58 1.66 -23.69
N ALA A 181 8.12 0.72 -22.84
CA ALA A 181 7.31 -0.41 -23.27
C ALA A 181 5.97 0.01 -23.89
N HIS A 182 5.40 1.11 -23.41
CA HIS A 182 4.08 1.59 -23.85
C HIS A 182 4.12 2.85 -24.74
N GLY A 183 5.31 3.41 -25.00
CA GLY A 183 5.45 4.64 -25.79
C GLY A 183 4.89 5.87 -25.07
N GLN A 184 4.94 5.91 -23.73
CA GLN A 184 4.41 7.03 -22.94
C GLN A 184 5.42 8.17 -22.86
N GLY A 185 5.19 9.22 -23.64
CA GLY A 185 6.08 10.39 -23.71
C GLY A 185 7.40 10.14 -24.47
N VAL A 186 7.64 8.93 -24.91
CA VAL A 186 8.78 8.47 -25.72
C VAL A 186 8.29 7.49 -26.79
N PRO A 187 8.99 7.32 -27.93
CA PRO A 187 8.70 6.22 -28.82
C PRO A 187 8.79 4.86 -28.10
N GLN A 188 7.89 3.95 -28.47
CA GLN A 188 7.93 2.58 -27.92
C GLN A 188 9.26 1.89 -28.29
N ASP A 189 9.94 1.35 -27.26
CA ASP A 189 11.22 0.67 -27.41
C ASP A 189 11.38 -0.46 -26.39
N TYR A 190 11.12 -1.68 -26.83
CA TYR A 190 11.28 -2.87 -25.99
C TYR A 190 12.74 -3.20 -25.65
N GLN A 191 13.72 -2.77 -26.46
CA GLN A 191 15.13 -2.98 -26.16
C GLN A 191 15.56 -2.11 -24.99
N GLN A 192 15.22 -0.81 -25.02
CA GLN A 192 15.44 0.08 -23.88
C GLN A 192 14.68 -0.38 -22.64
N THR A 193 13.45 -0.87 -22.80
CA THR A 193 12.69 -1.51 -21.73
C THR A 193 13.48 -2.63 -21.08
N ALA A 194 13.99 -3.59 -21.87
CA ALA A 194 14.73 -4.75 -21.35
C ALA A 194 16.03 -4.35 -20.64
N ILE A 195 16.74 -3.33 -21.13
CA ILE A 195 17.96 -2.79 -20.48
C ILE A 195 17.64 -2.22 -19.11
N LEU A 196 16.59 -1.39 -19.00
CA LEU A 196 16.18 -0.76 -17.76
C LEU A 196 15.63 -1.79 -16.76
N MET A 197 14.80 -2.72 -17.24
CA MET A 197 14.29 -3.82 -16.43
C MET A 197 15.42 -4.69 -15.87
N ARG A 198 16.46 -4.98 -16.67
CA ARG A 198 17.62 -5.74 -16.20
C ARG A 198 18.36 -5.03 -15.08
N LYS A 199 18.65 -3.73 -15.24
CA LYS A 199 19.31 -2.93 -14.18
C LYS A 199 18.53 -2.97 -12.87
N ALA A 200 17.21 -2.79 -12.93
CA ALA A 200 16.38 -2.86 -11.75
C ALA A 200 16.28 -4.28 -11.16
N ALA A 201 16.20 -5.30 -12.01
CA ALA A 201 16.10 -6.71 -11.62
C ALA A 201 17.37 -7.23 -10.92
N GLU A 202 18.55 -6.83 -11.39
CA GLU A 202 19.86 -7.13 -10.77
C GLU A 202 19.98 -6.52 -9.38
N ASN A 203 19.30 -5.40 -9.10
CA ASN A 203 19.14 -4.81 -7.77
C ASN A 203 17.95 -5.39 -6.97
N MET A 204 17.52 -6.59 -7.29
CA MET A 204 16.45 -7.33 -6.60
C MET A 204 15.09 -6.63 -6.59
N TYR A 205 14.82 -5.75 -7.54
CA TYR A 205 13.50 -5.14 -7.68
C TYR A 205 12.54 -6.13 -8.34
N TYR A 206 11.73 -6.83 -7.52
CA TYR A 206 10.91 -7.94 -7.96
C TYR A 206 9.92 -7.63 -9.11
N PRO A 207 9.32 -6.40 -9.23
CA PRO A 207 8.49 -6.10 -10.40
C PRO A 207 9.27 -6.15 -11.71
N ALA A 208 10.51 -5.68 -11.71
CA ALA A 208 11.38 -5.73 -12.88
C ALA A 208 11.84 -7.16 -13.21
N GLN A 209 12.09 -7.98 -12.18
CA GLN A 209 12.41 -9.40 -12.38
C GLN A 209 11.27 -10.14 -13.08
N LEU A 210 10.02 -9.95 -12.62
CA LEU A 210 8.84 -10.53 -13.26
C LEU A 210 8.67 -10.03 -14.70
N TYR A 211 8.86 -8.71 -14.93
CA TYR A 211 8.74 -8.14 -16.26
C TYR A 211 9.80 -8.71 -17.22
N LEU A 212 11.03 -8.79 -16.76
CA LEU A 212 12.14 -9.36 -17.53
C LEU A 212 11.89 -10.85 -17.85
N GLY A 213 11.34 -11.60 -16.92
CA GLY A 213 10.92 -12.98 -17.15
C GLY A 213 9.84 -13.11 -18.23
N VAL A 214 8.86 -12.19 -18.25
CA VAL A 214 7.85 -12.10 -19.32
C VAL A 214 8.50 -11.72 -20.65
N ALA A 215 9.41 -10.75 -20.65
CA ALA A 215 10.15 -10.32 -21.85
C ALA A 215 10.94 -11.47 -22.49
N TYR A 216 11.66 -12.26 -21.69
CA TYR A 216 12.35 -13.45 -22.19
C TYR A 216 11.40 -14.55 -22.69
N PHE A 217 10.22 -14.69 -22.08
CA PHE A 217 9.25 -15.71 -22.51
C PHE A 217 8.67 -15.40 -23.89
N TYR A 218 8.39 -14.12 -24.18
CA TYR A 218 7.81 -13.70 -25.47
C TYR A 218 8.85 -13.24 -26.50
N GLY A 219 10.09 -12.95 -26.10
CA GLY A 219 11.11 -12.34 -26.95
C GLY A 219 10.90 -10.83 -27.14
N GLU A 220 10.32 -10.14 -26.15
CA GLU A 220 10.06 -8.71 -26.21
C GLU A 220 11.31 -7.90 -25.80
N GLY A 221 12.00 -7.29 -26.76
CA GLY A 221 13.24 -6.52 -26.55
C GLY A 221 14.49 -7.34 -26.21
N VAL A 222 14.35 -8.65 -26.08
CA VAL A 222 15.41 -9.64 -25.87
C VAL A 222 15.13 -10.87 -26.72
N PRO A 223 16.15 -11.67 -27.13
CA PRO A 223 15.91 -12.96 -27.74
C PRO A 223 15.08 -13.86 -26.82
N GLN A 224 14.11 -14.58 -27.39
CA GLN A 224 13.31 -15.54 -26.61
C GLN A 224 14.20 -16.61 -25.97
N ASP A 225 14.10 -16.73 -24.64
CA ASP A 225 14.85 -17.70 -23.85
C ASP A 225 14.03 -18.17 -22.63
N TYR A 226 13.49 -19.39 -22.72
CA TYR A 226 12.65 -19.95 -21.66
C TYR A 226 13.45 -20.27 -20.37
N ARG A 227 14.76 -20.50 -20.46
CA ARG A 227 15.62 -20.70 -19.29
C ARG A 227 15.80 -19.41 -18.51
N GLN A 228 16.07 -18.29 -19.21
CA GLN A 228 16.10 -16.97 -18.60
C GLN A 228 14.72 -16.56 -18.07
N ALA A 229 13.65 -16.88 -18.78
CA ALA A 229 12.29 -16.63 -18.32
C ALA A 229 12.03 -17.31 -16.98
N VAL A 230 12.34 -18.62 -16.83
CA VAL A 230 12.17 -19.34 -15.56
C VAL A 230 13.02 -18.74 -14.46
N TYR A 231 14.27 -18.37 -14.75
CA TYR A 231 15.15 -17.74 -13.77
C TYR A 231 14.51 -16.46 -13.20
N TRP A 232 14.19 -15.50 -14.06
CA TRP A 232 13.68 -14.21 -13.61
C TRP A 232 12.26 -14.28 -13.00
N LEU A 233 11.38 -15.12 -13.52
CA LEU A 233 10.05 -15.34 -12.94
C LEU A 233 10.14 -15.94 -11.54
N ASN A 234 11.11 -16.83 -11.31
CA ASN A 234 11.29 -17.42 -9.99
C ASN A 234 11.89 -16.43 -9.00
N GLU A 235 12.90 -15.64 -9.39
CA GLU A 235 13.48 -14.60 -8.56
C GLU A 235 12.46 -13.51 -8.18
N GLY A 236 11.54 -13.15 -9.09
CA GLY A 236 10.51 -12.13 -8.88
C GLY A 236 9.33 -12.55 -8.00
N ILE A 237 9.24 -13.82 -7.57
CA ILE A 237 8.17 -14.26 -6.67
C ILE A 237 8.52 -13.90 -5.22
N PRO A 238 7.71 -13.09 -4.51
CA PRO A 238 7.97 -12.74 -3.13
C PRO A 238 8.11 -13.96 -2.22
N GLY A 239 9.23 -14.07 -1.52
CA GLY A 239 9.54 -15.17 -0.61
C GLY A 239 10.32 -16.33 -1.23
N SER A 240 10.73 -16.22 -2.51
CA SER A 240 11.70 -17.15 -3.11
C SER A 240 13.12 -16.90 -2.58
N TYR A 241 13.43 -15.68 -2.15
CA TYR A 241 14.73 -15.31 -1.65
C TYR A 241 14.93 -15.75 -0.20
N THR A 242 15.60 -16.90 -0.02
CA THR A 242 16.18 -17.31 1.27
C THR A 242 17.70 -17.39 1.12
N PRO A 243 18.52 -17.07 2.15
CA PRO A 243 19.95 -17.26 2.08
C PRO A 243 20.28 -18.71 1.68
N GLY A 244 21.02 -18.88 0.57
CA GLY A 244 21.29 -20.21 0.00
C GLY A 244 20.26 -20.72 -1.02
N HIS A 245 19.30 -19.87 -1.44
CA HIS A 245 18.36 -20.21 -2.51
C HIS A 245 19.12 -20.55 -3.80
N ILE A 246 18.83 -21.75 -4.35
CA ILE A 246 19.35 -22.17 -5.65
C ILE A 246 18.25 -21.95 -6.68
N PRO A 247 18.48 -21.12 -7.72
CA PRO A 247 17.48 -20.89 -8.76
C PRO A 247 16.98 -22.20 -9.38
N LEU A 248 15.69 -22.28 -9.68
CA LEU A 248 15.02 -23.47 -10.18
C LEU A 248 15.66 -24.03 -11.47
N ASN A 249 16.12 -23.13 -12.34
CA ASN A 249 16.88 -23.51 -13.55
C ASN A 249 18.22 -24.16 -13.23
N ALA A 250 18.96 -23.68 -12.23
CA ALA A 250 20.23 -24.27 -11.81
C ALA A 250 20.04 -25.67 -11.18
N LEU A 251 18.92 -25.86 -10.42
CA LEU A 251 18.57 -27.18 -9.90
C LEU A 251 18.26 -28.17 -11.03
N TYR A 252 17.50 -27.72 -12.05
CA TYR A 252 17.19 -28.57 -13.20
C TYR A 252 18.44 -28.92 -14.02
N ASP A 253 19.27 -27.93 -14.33
CA ASP A 253 20.51 -28.11 -15.08
C ASP A 253 21.48 -29.06 -14.36
N LYS A 254 21.58 -28.97 -13.04
CA LYS A 254 22.38 -29.86 -12.21
C LYS A 254 21.88 -31.31 -12.25
N ALA A 255 20.56 -31.48 -12.27
CA ALA A 255 19.94 -32.82 -12.32
C ALA A 255 19.99 -33.45 -13.74
N HIS A 256 20.06 -32.63 -14.81
CA HIS A 256 19.97 -33.08 -16.19
C HIS A 256 21.05 -32.43 -17.10
N PRO A 257 22.33 -32.64 -16.82
CA PRO A 257 23.43 -31.89 -17.48
C PRO A 257 23.57 -32.15 -18.99
N ALA A 258 23.08 -33.26 -19.50
CA ALA A 258 23.20 -33.66 -20.91
C ALA A 258 21.91 -33.48 -21.75
N ASP A 259 20.77 -33.13 -21.10
CA ASP A 259 19.46 -33.13 -21.77
C ASP A 259 19.09 -31.76 -22.33
N ARG A 260 19.66 -31.37 -23.47
CA ARG A 260 19.36 -30.10 -24.14
C ARG A 260 17.98 -30.06 -24.81
N VAL A 261 17.44 -31.18 -25.23
CA VAL A 261 16.19 -31.25 -26.02
C VAL A 261 14.97 -31.17 -25.11
N HIS A 262 14.95 -31.96 -24.05
CA HIS A 262 13.85 -31.97 -23.10
C HIS A 262 13.88 -30.72 -22.17
N SER A 263 15.06 -30.13 -21.97
CA SER A 263 15.22 -28.92 -21.12
C SER A 263 14.40 -27.75 -21.68
N GLN A 264 14.39 -27.46 -22.97
CA GLN A 264 13.60 -26.38 -23.57
C GLN A 264 12.09 -26.58 -23.34
N THR A 265 11.62 -27.81 -23.50
CA THR A 265 10.21 -28.15 -23.24
C THR A 265 9.86 -28.00 -21.79
N TRP A 266 10.75 -28.41 -20.87
CA TRP A 266 10.55 -28.26 -19.44
C TRP A 266 10.53 -26.78 -19.02
N TYR A 267 11.50 -25.97 -19.49
CA TYR A 267 11.53 -24.53 -19.20
C TYR A 267 10.28 -23.82 -19.70
N ARG A 268 9.86 -24.10 -20.94
CA ARG A 268 8.63 -23.55 -21.50
C ARG A 268 7.41 -23.89 -20.65
N LYS A 269 7.21 -25.16 -20.31
CA LYS A 269 6.07 -25.61 -19.49
C LYS A 269 6.12 -25.01 -18.08
N THR A 270 7.31 -24.90 -17.50
CA THR A 270 7.50 -24.32 -16.17
C THR A 270 7.19 -22.83 -16.17
N ALA A 271 7.70 -22.06 -17.13
CA ALA A 271 7.36 -20.66 -17.29
C ALA A 271 5.86 -20.46 -17.53
N GLN A 272 5.23 -21.27 -18.38
CA GLN A 272 3.79 -21.22 -18.66
C GLN A 272 2.94 -21.40 -17.40
N ARG A 273 3.31 -22.28 -16.46
CA ARG A 273 2.55 -22.53 -15.23
C ARG A 273 2.41 -21.28 -14.35
N VAL A 274 3.41 -20.42 -14.32
CA VAL A 274 3.41 -19.20 -13.50
C VAL A 274 2.97 -17.98 -14.28
N MET A 275 3.03 -18.01 -15.62
CA MET A 275 2.79 -16.86 -16.49
C MET A 275 1.42 -16.22 -16.29
N ALA A 276 0.36 -17.01 -16.23
CA ALA A 276 -0.99 -16.49 -16.04
C ALA A 276 -1.11 -15.70 -14.71
N LYS A 277 -0.46 -16.18 -13.64
CA LYS A 277 -0.45 -15.51 -12.34
C LYS A 277 0.37 -14.22 -12.36
N VAL A 278 1.52 -14.22 -13.03
CA VAL A 278 2.35 -13.03 -13.21
C VAL A 278 1.60 -11.96 -14.02
N GLN A 279 0.98 -12.33 -15.12
CA GLN A 279 0.14 -11.42 -15.91
C GLN A 279 -1.05 -10.87 -15.12
N TYR A 280 -1.69 -11.69 -14.31
CA TYR A 280 -2.73 -11.24 -13.39
C TYR A 280 -2.20 -10.21 -12.39
N ASN A 281 -1.00 -10.43 -11.82
CA ASN A 281 -0.38 -9.49 -10.89
C ASN A 281 -0.09 -8.14 -11.56
N PHE A 282 0.39 -8.11 -12.82
CA PHE A 282 0.51 -6.86 -13.59
C PHE A 282 -0.84 -6.17 -13.76
N GLY A 283 -1.89 -6.91 -14.09
CA GLY A 283 -3.25 -6.38 -14.13
C GLY A 283 -3.66 -5.73 -12.81
N VAL A 284 -3.38 -6.38 -11.67
CA VAL A 284 -3.65 -5.84 -10.32
C VAL A 284 -2.85 -4.57 -10.05
N TRP A 285 -1.58 -4.51 -10.47
CA TRP A 285 -0.74 -3.34 -10.27
C TRP A 285 -1.24 -2.13 -11.07
N TYR A 286 -1.57 -2.32 -12.34
CA TYR A 286 -2.19 -1.27 -13.17
C TYR A 286 -3.56 -0.85 -12.65
N TYR A 287 -4.36 -1.79 -12.16
CA TYR A 287 -5.70 -1.50 -11.65
C TYR A 287 -5.67 -0.65 -10.37
N ASN A 288 -4.75 -0.95 -9.45
CA ASN A 288 -4.65 -0.26 -8.16
C ASN A 288 -3.61 0.88 -8.16
N GLY A 289 -2.73 0.97 -9.15
CA GLY A 289 -1.61 1.90 -9.15
C GLY A 289 -0.46 1.46 -8.22
N TYR A 290 -0.29 0.15 -7.97
CA TYR A 290 0.85 -0.37 -7.20
C TYR A 290 2.05 -0.57 -8.11
N HIS A 291 3.21 -0.01 -7.77
CA HIS A 291 4.44 -0.07 -8.57
C HIS A 291 4.34 0.53 -9.98
N LEU A 292 3.14 0.66 -10.53
CA LEU A 292 2.82 1.14 -11.87
C LEU A 292 1.78 2.25 -11.80
N LEU A 293 1.71 3.04 -12.87
CA LEU A 293 0.62 3.98 -13.11
C LEU A 293 -0.72 3.27 -13.04
N LYS A 294 -1.68 3.84 -12.32
CA LYS A 294 -3.05 3.38 -12.40
C LYS A 294 -3.58 3.57 -13.83
N ASP A 295 -3.79 2.46 -14.53
CA ASP A 295 -4.31 2.44 -15.89
C ASP A 295 -5.23 1.22 -16.06
N HIS A 296 -6.52 1.51 -16.11
CA HIS A 296 -7.52 0.45 -16.23
C HIS A 296 -7.52 -0.22 -17.60
N ASN A 297 -7.09 0.46 -18.67
CA ASN A 297 -7.00 -0.15 -20.01
C ASN A 297 -5.86 -1.19 -20.03
N LEU A 298 -4.69 -0.81 -19.51
CA LEU A 298 -3.57 -1.74 -19.38
C LEU A 298 -3.88 -2.87 -18.38
N ALA A 299 -4.59 -2.58 -17.28
CA ALA A 299 -5.05 -3.62 -16.37
C ALA A 299 -5.91 -4.67 -17.10
N LEU A 300 -6.87 -4.21 -17.91
CA LEU A 300 -7.73 -5.09 -18.69
C LEU A 300 -6.96 -5.93 -19.69
N GLU A 301 -5.96 -5.35 -20.36
CA GLU A 301 -5.11 -6.07 -21.30
C GLU A 301 -4.37 -7.22 -20.61
N TRP A 302 -3.72 -6.94 -19.49
CA TRP A 302 -3.02 -7.95 -18.69
C TRP A 302 -3.96 -9.01 -18.12
N TYR A 303 -5.13 -8.63 -17.63
CA TYR A 303 -6.15 -9.60 -17.19
C TYR A 303 -6.64 -10.47 -18.35
N ARG A 304 -6.81 -9.92 -19.56
CA ARG A 304 -7.18 -10.70 -20.75
C ARG A 304 -6.11 -11.74 -21.12
N ARG A 305 -4.84 -11.37 -21.07
CA ARG A 305 -3.71 -12.30 -21.30
C ARG A 305 -3.73 -13.44 -20.27
N ALA A 306 -3.94 -13.15 -19.01
CA ALA A 306 -4.05 -14.16 -17.95
C ALA A 306 -5.33 -15.02 -18.07
N ALA A 307 -6.46 -14.40 -18.39
CA ALA A 307 -7.74 -15.08 -18.57
C ALA A 307 -7.77 -16.01 -19.78
N ALA A 308 -7.03 -15.67 -20.85
CA ALA A 308 -6.86 -16.53 -22.04
C ALA A 308 -6.11 -17.83 -21.69
N GLN A 309 -5.29 -17.83 -20.66
CA GLN A 309 -4.65 -19.02 -20.10
C GLN A 309 -5.53 -19.77 -19.08
N GLY A 310 -6.76 -19.34 -18.91
CA GLY A 310 -7.75 -20.00 -18.06
C GLY A 310 -7.77 -19.54 -16.60
N LEU A 311 -6.96 -18.55 -16.17
CA LEU A 311 -6.89 -18.13 -14.78
C LEU A 311 -8.22 -17.54 -14.30
N ALA A 312 -8.85 -18.19 -13.33
CA ALA A 312 -10.18 -17.83 -12.82
C ALA A 312 -10.21 -16.45 -12.15
N GLU A 313 -9.16 -16.08 -11.42
CA GLU A 313 -9.04 -14.77 -10.77
C GLU A 313 -8.99 -13.63 -11.80
N ALA A 314 -8.32 -13.85 -12.94
CA ALA A 314 -8.28 -12.88 -14.03
C ALA A 314 -9.65 -12.74 -14.72
N GLN A 315 -10.36 -13.86 -14.91
CA GLN A 315 -11.73 -13.84 -15.44
C GLN A 315 -12.68 -13.09 -14.50
N ASP A 316 -12.56 -13.29 -13.20
CA ASP A 316 -13.35 -12.56 -12.19
C ASP A 316 -13.03 -11.06 -12.21
N ALA A 317 -11.73 -10.70 -12.27
CA ALA A 317 -11.30 -9.31 -12.35
C ALA A 317 -11.84 -8.57 -13.59
N ILE A 318 -11.84 -9.22 -14.77
CA ILE A 318 -12.49 -8.67 -15.97
C ILE A 318 -13.99 -8.47 -15.73
N GLY A 319 -14.64 -9.42 -15.09
CA GLY A 319 -16.05 -9.30 -14.69
C GLY A 319 -16.30 -8.08 -13.80
N VAL A 320 -15.41 -7.80 -12.84
CA VAL A 320 -15.48 -6.60 -11.98
C VAL A 320 -15.34 -5.33 -12.81
N MET A 321 -14.40 -5.27 -13.74
CA MET A 321 -14.20 -4.11 -14.62
C MET A 321 -15.47 -3.79 -15.45
N PHE A 322 -16.09 -4.79 -16.07
CA PHE A 322 -17.36 -4.61 -16.77
C PHE A 322 -18.53 -4.25 -15.84
N MET A 323 -18.54 -4.78 -14.62
CA MET A 323 -19.58 -4.46 -13.63
C MET A 323 -19.52 -2.98 -13.20
N GLN A 324 -18.31 -2.42 -13.06
CA GLN A 324 -18.06 -1.07 -12.56
C GLN A 324 -17.93 -0.03 -13.69
N GLY A 325 -17.61 -0.45 -14.90
CA GLY A 325 -17.31 0.45 -16.02
C GLY A 325 -15.90 1.06 -15.93
N GLU A 326 -14.94 0.33 -15.39
CA GLU A 326 -13.56 0.79 -15.21
C GLU A 326 -12.68 0.28 -16.35
N GLY A 327 -12.14 1.21 -17.16
CA GLY A 327 -11.38 0.89 -18.37
C GLY A 327 -12.20 0.32 -19.53
N VAL A 328 -13.51 0.17 -19.33
CA VAL A 328 -14.51 -0.25 -20.31
C VAL A 328 -15.86 0.36 -19.97
N SER A 329 -16.75 0.48 -20.96
CA SER A 329 -18.16 0.82 -20.67
C SER A 329 -18.80 -0.24 -19.79
N GLN A 330 -19.61 0.18 -18.81
CA GLN A 330 -20.34 -0.73 -17.95
C GLN A 330 -21.22 -1.67 -18.76
N ASP A 331 -21.06 -2.97 -18.56
CA ASP A 331 -21.84 -4.00 -19.25
C ASP A 331 -22.07 -5.20 -18.33
N TYR A 332 -23.29 -5.30 -17.78
CA TYR A 332 -23.67 -6.39 -16.88
C TYR A 332 -23.74 -7.75 -17.57
N GLN A 333 -23.98 -7.81 -18.90
CA GLN A 333 -24.00 -9.07 -19.63
C GLN A 333 -22.58 -9.63 -19.80
N GLN A 334 -21.64 -8.76 -20.15
CA GLN A 334 -20.21 -9.13 -20.18
C GLN A 334 -19.71 -9.54 -18.81
N ALA A 335 -20.00 -8.76 -17.76
CA ALA A 335 -19.65 -9.11 -16.38
C ALA A 335 -20.17 -10.52 -16.02
N LEU A 336 -21.45 -10.80 -16.31
CA LEU A 336 -22.07 -12.08 -16.06
C LEU A 336 -21.36 -13.23 -16.79
N ALA A 337 -21.03 -13.03 -18.07
CA ALA A 337 -20.32 -14.03 -18.86
C ALA A 337 -18.95 -14.38 -18.27
N TRP A 338 -18.20 -13.37 -17.85
CA TRP A 338 -16.88 -13.55 -17.24
C TRP A 338 -16.97 -14.19 -15.85
N TYR A 339 -17.89 -13.75 -14.99
CA TYR A 339 -18.11 -14.39 -13.70
C TYR A 339 -18.54 -15.86 -13.82
N ARG A 340 -19.38 -16.19 -14.83
CA ARG A 340 -19.75 -17.59 -15.10
C ARG A 340 -18.56 -18.46 -15.47
N LYS A 341 -17.59 -17.93 -16.27
CA LYS A 341 -16.34 -18.64 -16.61
C LYS A 341 -15.55 -18.95 -15.35
N ALA A 342 -15.31 -17.96 -14.51
CA ALA A 342 -14.57 -18.11 -13.26
C ALA A 342 -15.29 -19.01 -12.24
N ALA A 343 -16.61 -18.86 -12.10
CA ALA A 343 -17.41 -19.65 -11.16
C ALA A 343 -17.52 -21.14 -11.53
N ARG A 344 -17.43 -21.49 -12.83
CA ARG A 344 -17.35 -22.88 -13.30
C ARG A 344 -16.06 -23.56 -12.85
N GLN A 345 -14.99 -22.81 -12.67
CA GLN A 345 -13.72 -23.27 -12.10
C GLN A 345 -13.74 -23.34 -10.57
N GLY A 346 -14.87 -22.99 -9.95
CA GLY A 346 -15.05 -23.07 -8.50
C GLY A 346 -14.68 -21.79 -7.75
N LEU A 347 -14.25 -20.70 -8.40
CA LEU A 347 -13.79 -19.49 -7.69
C LEU A 347 -14.90 -18.89 -6.83
N ALA A 348 -14.72 -18.88 -5.51
CA ALA A 348 -15.70 -18.39 -4.54
C ALA A 348 -16.05 -16.90 -4.71
N ALA A 349 -15.08 -16.07 -5.11
CA ALA A 349 -15.32 -14.66 -5.42
C ALA A 349 -16.31 -14.50 -6.56
N ALA A 350 -16.11 -15.19 -7.68
CA ALA A 350 -16.99 -15.15 -8.84
C ALA A 350 -18.39 -15.71 -8.52
N GLN A 351 -18.48 -16.79 -7.74
CA GLN A 351 -19.75 -17.30 -7.25
C GLN A 351 -20.49 -16.26 -6.41
N THR A 352 -19.76 -15.50 -5.57
CA THR A 352 -20.35 -14.42 -4.78
C THR A 352 -20.84 -13.27 -5.66
N HIS A 353 -20.06 -12.89 -6.69
CA HIS A 353 -20.47 -11.87 -7.65
C HIS A 353 -21.71 -12.29 -8.44
N LEU A 354 -21.82 -13.54 -8.87
CA LEU A 354 -23.06 -14.07 -9.48
C LEU A 354 -24.26 -14.00 -8.53
N GLY A 355 -24.04 -14.27 -7.25
CA GLY A 355 -25.05 -14.10 -6.22
C GLY A 355 -25.51 -12.65 -6.10
N ILE A 356 -24.58 -11.70 -6.08
CA ILE A 356 -24.87 -10.25 -6.05
C ILE A 356 -25.64 -9.84 -7.31
N MET A 357 -25.22 -10.27 -8.50
CA MET A 357 -25.92 -9.97 -9.75
C MET A 357 -27.38 -10.48 -9.72
N SER A 358 -27.59 -11.70 -9.22
CA SER A 358 -28.91 -12.28 -9.07
C SER A 358 -29.79 -11.54 -8.04
N ALA A 359 -29.21 -11.11 -6.91
CA ALA A 359 -29.90 -10.37 -5.85
C ALA A 359 -30.41 -9.00 -6.30
N PHE A 360 -29.68 -8.33 -7.21
CA PHE A 360 -30.00 -6.98 -7.68
C PHE A 360 -30.51 -6.92 -9.12
N GLY A 361 -30.70 -8.05 -9.79
CA GLY A 361 -31.21 -8.09 -11.17
C GLY A 361 -30.23 -7.48 -12.19
N ARG A 362 -28.91 -7.52 -11.92
CA ARG A 362 -27.91 -6.92 -12.80
C ARG A 362 -27.52 -7.91 -13.91
N GLY A 363 -27.98 -7.64 -15.13
CA GLY A 363 -27.73 -8.54 -16.28
C GLY A 363 -28.52 -9.87 -16.25
N VAL A 364 -29.31 -10.13 -15.21
CA VAL A 364 -30.19 -11.30 -15.06
C VAL A 364 -31.47 -10.86 -14.36
N ALA A 365 -32.54 -11.64 -14.49
CA ALA A 365 -33.74 -11.42 -13.70
C ALA A 365 -33.41 -11.50 -12.19
N GLN A 366 -33.94 -10.57 -11.41
CA GLN A 366 -33.75 -10.55 -9.96
C GLN A 366 -34.29 -11.82 -9.32
N SER A 367 -33.48 -12.48 -8.50
CA SER A 367 -33.85 -13.69 -7.80
C SER A 367 -33.03 -13.90 -6.54
N ASP A 368 -33.63 -13.59 -5.39
CA ASP A 368 -33.00 -13.83 -4.09
C ASP A 368 -32.72 -15.33 -3.86
N ARG A 369 -33.58 -16.22 -4.37
CA ARG A 369 -33.36 -17.68 -4.29
C ARG A 369 -32.11 -18.12 -5.04
N GLN A 370 -31.86 -17.58 -6.23
CA GLN A 370 -30.65 -17.86 -6.99
C GLN A 370 -29.41 -17.24 -6.30
N ALA A 371 -29.54 -16.03 -5.76
CA ALA A 371 -28.49 -15.39 -5.01
C ALA A 371 -28.02 -16.25 -3.82
N ILE A 372 -28.96 -16.74 -3.01
CA ILE A 372 -28.68 -17.65 -1.89
C ILE A 372 -27.98 -18.93 -2.34
N ALA A 373 -28.39 -19.51 -3.46
CA ALA A 373 -27.74 -20.72 -3.99
C ALA A 373 -26.28 -20.47 -4.31
N TRP A 374 -25.95 -19.33 -4.91
CA TRP A 374 -24.59 -18.92 -5.20
C TRP A 374 -23.79 -18.62 -3.93
N TYR A 375 -24.37 -17.85 -2.99
CA TYR A 375 -23.70 -17.53 -1.72
C TYR A 375 -23.39 -18.80 -0.92
N ARG A 376 -24.30 -19.79 -0.90
CA ARG A 376 -24.05 -21.08 -0.23
C ARG A 376 -22.87 -21.85 -0.84
N LYS A 377 -22.74 -21.83 -2.19
CA LYS A 377 -21.59 -22.46 -2.86
C LYS A 377 -20.26 -21.81 -2.44
N ALA A 378 -20.20 -20.48 -2.44
CA ALA A 378 -19.00 -19.74 -2.04
C ALA A 378 -18.72 -19.86 -0.52
N ALA A 379 -19.74 -19.83 0.32
CA ALA A 379 -19.62 -19.93 1.77
C ALA A 379 -19.13 -21.33 2.24
N LYS A 380 -19.42 -22.39 1.48
CA LYS A 380 -18.84 -23.73 1.71
C LYS A 380 -17.33 -23.77 1.52
N GLN A 381 -16.76 -22.81 0.76
CA GLN A 381 -15.33 -22.63 0.56
C GLN A 381 -14.72 -21.66 1.59
N ASP A 382 -15.44 -21.39 2.68
CA ASP A 382 -15.03 -20.47 3.74
C ASP A 382 -14.74 -19.04 3.23
N PHE A 383 -15.51 -18.57 2.24
CA PHE A 383 -15.36 -17.23 1.68
C PHE A 383 -16.15 -16.20 2.49
N ALA A 384 -15.46 -15.32 3.22
CA ALA A 384 -16.05 -14.40 4.19
C ALA A 384 -17.14 -13.47 3.60
N LYS A 385 -16.92 -12.92 2.40
CA LYS A 385 -17.92 -12.05 1.73
C LYS A 385 -19.23 -12.79 1.46
N ALA A 386 -19.17 -14.06 1.05
CA ALA A 386 -20.37 -14.88 0.83
C ALA A 386 -21.07 -15.25 2.14
N GLN A 387 -20.30 -15.56 3.18
CA GLN A 387 -20.85 -15.80 4.52
C GLN A 387 -21.57 -14.55 5.05
N TYR A 388 -20.98 -13.38 4.89
CA TYR A 388 -21.64 -12.10 5.22
C TYR A 388 -22.95 -11.93 4.46
N GLN A 389 -22.97 -12.17 3.14
CA GLN A 389 -24.19 -12.07 2.33
C GLN A 389 -25.29 -13.04 2.80
N LEU A 390 -24.94 -14.25 3.22
CA LEU A 390 -25.88 -15.15 3.87
C LEU A 390 -26.40 -14.61 5.20
N GLY A 391 -25.52 -14.00 6.00
CA GLY A 391 -25.92 -13.29 7.21
C GLY A 391 -26.95 -12.22 6.93
N VAL A 392 -26.71 -11.36 5.93
CA VAL A 392 -27.67 -10.33 5.48
C VAL A 392 -28.98 -10.96 5.03
N ALA A 393 -28.93 -12.03 4.22
CA ALA A 393 -30.14 -12.69 3.74
C ALA A 393 -31.02 -13.23 4.88
N TYR A 394 -30.39 -13.88 5.89
CA TYR A 394 -31.14 -14.37 7.06
C TYR A 394 -31.60 -13.25 7.99
N SER A 395 -30.91 -12.13 8.09
CA SER A 395 -31.32 -11.00 8.92
C SER A 395 -32.46 -10.17 8.31
N THR A 396 -32.62 -10.23 6.98
CA THR A 396 -33.63 -9.45 6.23
C THR A 396 -34.75 -10.29 5.67
N GLY A 397 -34.70 -11.63 5.79
CA GLY A 397 -35.68 -12.54 5.19
C GLY A 397 -35.64 -12.62 3.67
N ARG A 398 -34.58 -12.14 3.01
CA ARG A 398 -34.48 -12.12 1.54
C ARG A 398 -34.06 -13.47 0.99
N GLY A 399 -34.99 -14.15 0.28
CA GLY A 399 -34.76 -15.45 -0.33
C GLY A 399 -34.68 -16.64 0.64
N VAL A 400 -34.76 -16.37 1.94
CA VAL A 400 -34.86 -17.34 3.04
C VAL A 400 -35.75 -16.76 4.13
N PRO A 401 -36.42 -17.57 4.97
CA PRO A 401 -37.11 -17.05 6.14
C PRO A 401 -36.17 -16.29 7.06
N GLU A 402 -36.62 -15.16 7.59
CA GLU A 402 -35.88 -14.37 8.53
C GLU A 402 -35.49 -15.19 9.77
N ASN A 403 -34.22 -15.16 10.15
CA ASN A 403 -33.70 -15.94 11.27
C ASN A 403 -32.41 -15.34 11.82
N SER A 404 -32.54 -14.59 12.91
CA SER A 404 -31.41 -13.87 13.51
C SER A 404 -30.33 -14.78 14.08
N ARG A 405 -30.68 -15.98 14.57
CA ARG A 405 -29.67 -16.95 15.03
C ARG A 405 -28.82 -17.44 13.86
N ASN A 406 -29.43 -17.71 12.71
CA ASN A 406 -28.69 -18.07 11.52
C ASN A 406 -27.88 -16.88 10.97
N ALA A 407 -28.44 -15.68 11.00
CA ALA A 407 -27.73 -14.46 10.63
C ALA A 407 -26.46 -14.29 11.49
N LEU A 408 -26.62 -14.36 12.81
CA LEU A 408 -25.51 -14.27 13.77
C LEU A 408 -24.41 -15.30 13.49
N LYS A 409 -24.81 -16.58 13.25
CA LYS A 409 -23.86 -17.64 12.93
C LYS A 409 -23.01 -17.34 11.67
N TRP A 410 -23.64 -16.80 10.63
CA TRP A 410 -22.93 -16.48 9.39
C TRP A 410 -22.09 -15.20 9.52
N TYR A 411 -22.58 -14.20 10.25
CA TYR A 411 -21.77 -13.01 10.53
C TYR A 411 -20.54 -13.35 11.38
N LEU A 412 -20.66 -14.21 12.41
CA LEU A 412 -19.52 -14.66 13.23
C LEU A 412 -18.46 -15.33 12.37
N LYS A 413 -18.86 -16.27 11.47
CA LYS A 413 -17.90 -16.92 10.57
C LYS A 413 -17.14 -15.95 9.68
N ALA A 414 -17.82 -14.91 9.16
CA ALA A 414 -17.19 -13.90 8.33
C ALA A 414 -16.29 -12.96 9.17
N ALA A 415 -16.74 -12.56 10.36
CA ALA A 415 -16.04 -11.66 11.25
C ALA A 415 -14.76 -12.26 11.82
N GLU A 416 -14.77 -13.56 12.15
CA GLU A 416 -13.61 -14.34 12.58
C GLU A 416 -12.53 -14.46 11.49
N GLN A 417 -12.85 -14.17 10.24
CA GLN A 417 -11.89 -14.04 9.15
C GLN A 417 -11.38 -12.60 8.97
N GLY A 418 -11.82 -11.67 9.82
CA GLY A 418 -11.46 -10.25 9.75
C GLY A 418 -12.24 -9.48 8.70
N PHE A 419 -13.45 -9.93 8.32
CA PHE A 419 -14.30 -9.21 7.38
C PHE A 419 -15.04 -8.07 8.09
N THR A 420 -14.56 -6.85 7.91
CA THR A 420 -15.03 -5.65 8.60
C THR A 420 -16.55 -5.42 8.54
N PRO A 421 -17.23 -5.57 7.40
CA PRO A 421 -18.70 -5.40 7.38
C PRO A 421 -19.45 -6.39 8.27
N ALA A 422 -18.92 -7.61 8.46
CA ALA A 422 -19.51 -8.58 9.38
C ALA A 422 -19.24 -8.21 10.84
N GLN A 423 -18.05 -7.68 11.15
CA GLN A 423 -17.73 -7.17 12.48
C GLN A 423 -18.64 -6.00 12.85
N SER A 424 -18.85 -5.05 11.95
CA SER A 424 -19.81 -3.94 12.15
C SER A 424 -21.24 -4.43 12.38
N ALA A 425 -21.70 -5.39 11.58
CA ALA A 425 -23.04 -5.98 11.73
C ALA A 425 -23.22 -6.68 13.08
N LEU A 426 -22.18 -7.38 13.58
CA LEU A 426 -22.20 -7.99 14.92
C LEU A 426 -22.26 -6.93 16.01
N GLY A 427 -21.46 -5.86 15.88
CA GLY A 427 -21.51 -4.71 16.78
C GLY A 427 -22.95 -4.16 16.90
N GLU A 428 -23.62 -3.94 15.77
CA GLU A 428 -25.00 -3.45 15.71
C GLU A 428 -26.02 -4.42 16.35
N ILE A 429 -25.89 -5.73 16.05
CA ILE A 429 -26.79 -6.75 16.61
C ILE A 429 -26.70 -6.79 18.13
N TYR A 430 -25.47 -6.81 18.69
CA TYR A 430 -25.27 -6.85 20.12
C TYR A 430 -25.58 -5.51 20.82
N ALA A 431 -25.38 -4.37 20.17
CA ALA A 431 -25.68 -3.07 20.75
C ALA A 431 -27.19 -2.85 20.96
N HIS A 432 -28.03 -3.38 20.06
CA HIS A 432 -29.46 -3.14 20.10
C HIS A 432 -30.29 -4.34 20.61
N GLY A 433 -29.74 -5.55 20.57
CA GLY A 433 -30.49 -6.77 20.85
C GLY A 433 -31.55 -7.03 19.79
N ARG A 434 -31.34 -7.91 18.80
CA ARG A 434 -32.34 -8.18 17.74
C ARG A 434 -32.83 -9.61 17.83
N GLN A 435 -34.18 -9.78 17.74
CA GLN A 435 -34.88 -11.06 17.45
C GLN A 435 -34.28 -12.31 18.10
N GLY A 436 -34.20 -12.33 19.45
CA GLY A 436 -33.71 -13.46 20.21
C GLY A 436 -32.18 -13.49 20.43
N VAL A 437 -31.47 -12.42 20.02
CA VAL A 437 -30.10 -12.13 20.47
C VAL A 437 -30.19 -11.02 21.54
N PRO A 438 -29.82 -11.30 22.81
CA PRO A 438 -29.88 -10.30 23.85
C PRO A 438 -28.89 -9.15 23.60
N LYS A 439 -29.24 -7.96 24.09
CA LYS A 439 -28.34 -6.83 24.09
C LYS A 439 -27.10 -7.16 24.96
N ASP A 440 -25.92 -6.92 24.42
CA ASP A 440 -24.65 -7.10 25.12
C ASP A 440 -23.65 -6.02 24.73
N ASN A 441 -23.48 -5.01 25.58
CA ASN A 441 -22.58 -3.88 25.32
C ASN A 441 -21.11 -4.30 25.28
N LYS A 442 -20.69 -5.37 25.98
CA LYS A 442 -19.31 -5.88 25.92
C LYS A 442 -19.02 -6.45 24.54
N GLN A 443 -19.89 -7.35 24.05
CA GLN A 443 -19.74 -7.93 22.72
C GLN A 443 -19.83 -6.86 21.63
N ALA A 444 -20.77 -5.92 21.75
CA ALA A 444 -20.90 -4.81 20.81
C ALA A 444 -19.60 -3.98 20.73
N TYR A 445 -19.02 -3.66 21.89
CA TYR A 445 -17.76 -2.90 21.95
C TYR A 445 -16.61 -3.67 21.29
N ILE A 446 -16.45 -4.98 21.55
CA ILE A 446 -15.41 -5.82 20.95
C ILE A 446 -15.48 -5.74 19.42
N TRP A 447 -16.67 -5.98 18.86
CA TRP A 447 -16.84 -6.05 17.42
C TRP A 447 -16.66 -4.70 16.72
N TYR A 448 -17.17 -3.61 17.30
CA TYR A 448 -16.91 -2.26 16.78
C TYR A 448 -15.44 -1.84 16.90
N TYR A 449 -14.78 -2.24 18.00
CA TYR A 449 -13.35 -1.98 18.17
C TYR A 449 -12.54 -2.70 17.07
N MET A 450 -12.85 -3.97 16.82
CA MET A 450 -12.21 -4.73 15.75
C MET A 450 -12.47 -4.13 14.37
N ALA A 451 -13.70 -3.74 14.08
CA ALA A 451 -14.05 -3.08 12.82
C ALA A 451 -13.26 -1.77 12.65
N SER A 452 -13.13 -0.95 13.67
CA SER A 452 -12.44 0.35 13.61
C SER A 452 -10.94 0.22 13.37
N MET A 453 -10.27 -0.83 13.87
CA MET A 453 -8.82 -1.03 13.67
C MET A 453 -8.42 -1.25 12.20
N TYR A 454 -9.30 -1.83 11.40
CA TYR A 454 -9.02 -2.07 9.98
C TYR A 454 -9.36 -0.88 9.11
N THR A 455 -10.27 -0.04 9.56
CA THR A 455 -10.76 1.12 8.82
C THR A 455 -9.91 2.36 9.03
N GLU A 456 -9.18 2.48 10.15
CA GLU A 456 -8.17 3.53 10.35
C GLU A 456 -7.06 3.50 9.28
N LYS A 457 -6.90 2.36 8.59
CA LYS A 457 -5.97 2.18 7.46
C LYS A 457 -6.60 2.41 6.08
N SER A 458 -7.93 2.55 6.01
CA SER A 458 -8.65 2.83 4.76
C SER A 458 -9.16 4.29 4.78
N LYS A 459 -9.27 4.90 3.59
CA LYS A 459 -9.80 6.27 3.44
C LYS A 459 -11.34 6.34 3.62
N ASP A 460 -11.98 5.25 4.04
CA ASP A 460 -13.42 5.21 4.24
C ASP A 460 -13.82 5.99 5.50
N ASP A 461 -14.95 6.66 5.45
CA ASP A 461 -15.48 7.40 6.60
C ASP A 461 -15.92 6.44 7.71
N CYS A 462 -15.07 6.30 8.73
CA CYS A 462 -15.29 5.44 9.89
C CYS A 462 -15.79 6.19 11.11
N SER A 463 -16.12 7.47 10.96
CA SER A 463 -16.55 8.34 12.04
C SER A 463 -17.71 7.74 12.85
N ALA A 464 -18.69 7.13 12.16
CA ALA A 464 -19.84 6.49 12.79
C ALA A 464 -19.44 5.24 13.61
N LEU A 465 -18.52 4.40 13.13
CA LEU A 465 -18.04 3.22 13.87
C LEU A 465 -17.24 3.63 15.11
N ILE A 466 -16.39 4.65 14.97
CA ILE A 466 -15.58 5.19 16.06
C ILE A 466 -16.48 5.84 17.12
N ALA A 467 -17.48 6.61 16.68
CA ALA A 467 -18.45 7.25 17.57
C ALA A 467 -19.22 6.21 18.40
N GLU A 468 -19.72 5.14 17.75
CA GLU A 468 -20.47 4.08 18.42
C GLU A 468 -19.59 3.27 19.38
N ARG A 469 -18.34 2.94 18.96
CA ARG A 469 -17.32 2.34 19.85
C ARG A 469 -17.10 3.19 21.10
N ASN A 470 -16.89 4.51 20.94
CA ASN A 470 -16.62 5.41 22.04
C ASN A 470 -17.83 5.57 22.95
N ARG A 471 -19.05 5.62 22.41
CA ARG A 471 -20.31 5.62 23.16
C ARG A 471 -20.42 4.39 24.06
N LEU A 472 -20.19 3.21 23.49
CA LEU A 472 -20.24 1.94 24.23
C LEU A 472 -19.16 1.87 25.30
N LYS A 473 -17.94 2.35 25.02
CA LYS A 473 -16.87 2.46 26.03
C LYS A 473 -17.32 3.18 27.29
N GLY A 474 -18.05 4.27 27.13
CA GLY A 474 -18.61 5.06 28.27
C GLY A 474 -19.68 4.32 29.07
N THR A 475 -20.24 3.21 28.57
CA THR A 475 -21.25 2.40 29.29
C THR A 475 -20.66 1.24 30.09
N LEU A 476 -19.35 0.96 29.94
CA LEU A 476 -18.66 -0.15 30.59
C LEU A 476 -17.87 0.32 31.80
N THR A 477 -17.90 -0.49 32.88
CA THR A 477 -17.03 -0.27 34.04
C THR A 477 -15.57 -0.60 33.71
N PRO A 478 -14.57 -0.13 34.50
CA PRO A 478 -13.16 -0.47 34.32
C PRO A 478 -12.92 -1.97 34.28
N ASP A 479 -13.55 -2.76 35.13
CA ASP A 479 -13.43 -4.23 35.16
C ASP A 479 -14.00 -4.85 33.89
N GLN A 480 -15.18 -4.40 33.43
CA GLN A 480 -15.77 -4.84 32.18
C GLN A 480 -14.93 -4.49 30.98
N LEU A 481 -14.25 -3.34 30.97
CA LEU A 481 -13.30 -2.97 29.91
C LEU A 481 -12.10 -3.89 29.91
N SER A 482 -11.55 -4.24 31.08
CA SER A 482 -10.42 -5.18 31.19
C SER A 482 -10.79 -6.56 30.64
N GLU A 483 -11.95 -7.11 31.05
CA GLU A 483 -12.48 -8.37 30.49
C GLU A 483 -12.66 -8.30 28.96
N THR A 484 -13.16 -7.18 28.47
CA THR A 484 -13.40 -6.94 27.06
C THR A 484 -12.11 -6.91 26.25
N TYR A 485 -11.04 -6.28 26.75
CA TYR A 485 -9.73 -6.30 26.13
C TYR A 485 -9.09 -7.68 26.14
N ALA A 486 -9.28 -8.48 27.18
CA ALA A 486 -8.83 -9.87 27.24
C ALA A 486 -9.54 -10.72 26.16
N ALA A 487 -10.85 -10.61 26.05
CA ALA A 487 -11.65 -11.29 25.04
C ALA A 487 -11.29 -10.85 23.62
N PHE A 488 -11.09 -9.54 23.40
CA PHE A 488 -10.60 -8.98 22.12
C PHE A 488 -9.26 -9.62 21.71
N ASN A 489 -8.28 -9.65 22.60
CA ASN A 489 -6.96 -10.24 22.32
C ASN A 489 -7.06 -11.72 21.94
N LEU A 490 -7.97 -12.46 22.53
CA LEU A 490 -8.20 -13.87 22.21
C LEU A 490 -8.75 -14.03 20.77
N ILE A 491 -9.76 -13.23 20.41
CA ILE A 491 -10.36 -13.24 19.07
C ILE A 491 -9.34 -12.77 18.03
N TRP A 492 -8.59 -11.70 18.33
CA TRP A 492 -7.54 -11.18 17.47
C TRP A 492 -6.48 -12.21 17.13
N ARG A 493 -5.96 -12.91 18.16
CA ARG A 493 -4.98 -14.00 17.95
C ARG A 493 -5.52 -15.11 17.05
N LYS A 494 -6.78 -15.51 17.20
CA LYS A 494 -7.42 -16.49 16.31
C LYS A 494 -7.48 -16.01 14.85
N ILE A 495 -7.84 -14.75 14.63
CA ILE A 495 -7.89 -14.16 13.29
C ILE A 495 -6.51 -14.10 12.67
N ASP A 496 -5.51 -13.68 13.43
CA ASP A 496 -4.12 -13.56 12.97
C ASP A 496 -3.53 -14.92 12.61
N GLN A 497 -3.73 -15.92 13.48
CA GLN A 497 -3.33 -17.32 13.21
C GLN A 497 -4.03 -17.88 11.97
N SER A 498 -5.33 -17.60 11.78
CA SER A 498 -6.08 -18.03 10.59
C SER A 498 -5.54 -17.37 9.32
N LYS A 499 -5.17 -16.11 9.37
CA LYS A 499 -4.55 -15.39 8.24
C LYS A 499 -3.18 -15.97 7.88
N GLU A 500 -2.34 -16.23 8.89
CA GLU A 500 -1.01 -16.80 8.67
C GLU A 500 -1.11 -18.24 8.14
N ALA A 501 -2.02 -19.07 8.67
CA ALA A 501 -2.29 -20.41 8.15
C ALA A 501 -2.75 -20.38 6.68
N LYS A 502 -3.66 -19.45 6.32
CA LYS A 502 -4.11 -19.26 4.94
C LYS A 502 -2.97 -18.77 4.02
N LYS A 503 -2.07 -17.92 4.52
CA LYS A 503 -0.89 -17.44 3.80
C LYS A 503 0.11 -18.57 3.54
N ILE A 504 0.35 -19.43 4.55
CA ILE A 504 1.21 -20.62 4.43
C ILE A 504 0.58 -21.63 3.45
N ALA A 505 -0.72 -21.88 3.53
CA ALA A 505 -1.41 -22.77 2.60
C ALA A 505 -1.32 -22.27 1.14
N ARG A 506 -1.45 -20.93 0.90
CA ARG A 506 -1.28 -20.32 -0.42
C ARG A 506 0.15 -20.39 -0.95
N LYS A 507 1.16 -20.53 -0.09
CA LYS A 507 2.57 -20.68 -0.49
C LYS A 507 2.92 -22.14 -0.88
N LYS A 508 2.07 -23.13 -0.53
CA LYS A 508 2.30 -24.55 -0.86
C LYS A 508 1.71 -24.96 -2.22
N TYR A 509 0.97 -24.10 -2.88
CA TYR A 509 0.40 -24.26 -4.22
C TYR A 509 0.85 -23.11 -5.15
#